data_0211c5ed6d850fef64e6e4a8c33b1f69
#
_entry.id   0211c5ed6d850fef64e6e4a8c33b1f69
#
_cell.length_a   1.000
_cell.length_b   1.000
_cell.length_c   1.000
_cell.angle_alpha   90.00
_cell.angle_beta   90.00
_cell.angle_gamma   90.00
#
_symmetry.space_group_name_H-M   'P 1'
#
loop_
_entity.id
_entity.type
_entity.pdbx_description
1 polymer ?
#
loop_
_entity_poly.entity_id
_entity_poly.type
_entity_poly.pdbx_seq_one_letter_code
_entity_poly.pdbx_strand_id
1 'polypeptide(L)'
;MTQTSDDQITNAEPVEMLLNMGPQHPSTHGVFRMVLWVDGEKIVDVVPHIGYLHRGSEKLCEGEQFNQVITLFDRMDYIANFNNEHIYCRAVEKLMGLEISERSEYIRVILCELNRIASHMLFIATM
;
A
#
# COMPACT_ATOMS: atom_id res chain seq x y z
N MET A 1 29.05 13.05 -49.62
CA MET A 1 28.05 13.41 -48.62
C MET A 1 27.92 12.22 -47.70
N THR A 2 28.60 12.28 -46.60
CA THR A 2 28.60 11.27 -45.52
C THR A 2 27.33 11.46 -44.69
N GLN A 3 26.39 10.53 -44.79
CA GLN A 3 25.26 10.46 -43.89
C GLN A 3 25.84 10.24 -42.47
N THR A 4 25.52 11.16 -41.58
CA THR A 4 25.94 11.11 -40.20
C THR A 4 25.24 9.99 -39.45
N SER A 5 25.95 9.33 -38.56
CA SER A 5 25.53 8.20 -37.74
C SER A 5 24.27 8.46 -36.85
N ASP A 6 23.79 9.71 -36.80
CA ASP A 6 22.62 10.11 -36.03
C ASP A 6 21.28 9.69 -36.67
N ASP A 7 21.25 9.51 -38.01
CA ASP A 7 20.02 9.10 -38.69
C ASP A 7 19.64 7.62 -38.51
N GLN A 8 20.56 6.81 -37.96
CA GLN A 8 20.29 5.39 -37.72
C GLN A 8 19.65 5.15 -36.34
N ILE A 9 19.80 6.09 -35.41
CA ILE A 9 19.25 5.95 -34.04
C ILE A 9 17.75 6.22 -34.01
N THR A 10 17.23 7.02 -34.95
CA THR A 10 15.82 7.44 -35.01
C THR A 10 14.86 6.41 -35.61
N ASN A 11 15.36 5.32 -36.20
CA ASN A 11 14.56 4.27 -36.84
C ASN A 11 14.59 2.91 -36.12
N ALA A 12 15.10 2.86 -34.91
CA ALA A 12 14.96 1.67 -34.08
C ALA A 12 13.49 1.52 -33.69
N GLU A 13 12.86 0.42 -34.08
CA GLU A 13 11.53 0.07 -33.58
C GLU A 13 11.54 0.06 -32.06
N PRO A 14 10.49 0.56 -31.41
CA PRO A 14 10.40 0.54 -29.95
C PRO A 14 10.54 -0.91 -29.46
N VAL A 15 11.57 -1.17 -28.69
CA VAL A 15 11.80 -2.48 -28.09
C VAL A 15 11.10 -2.48 -26.73
N GLU A 16 9.97 -3.16 -26.66
CA GLU A 16 9.30 -3.39 -25.39
C GLU A 16 10.22 -4.17 -24.46
N MET A 17 10.46 -3.62 -23.29
CA MET A 17 11.26 -4.25 -22.26
C MET A 17 10.38 -4.77 -21.12
N LEU A 18 10.60 -6.02 -20.72
CA LEU A 18 9.95 -6.61 -19.57
C LEU A 18 10.76 -6.28 -18.30
N LEU A 19 10.14 -5.54 -17.37
CA LEU A 19 10.74 -5.18 -16.10
C LEU A 19 9.99 -5.85 -14.95
N ASN A 20 10.72 -6.60 -14.10
CA ASN A 20 10.18 -7.13 -12.85
C ASN A 20 10.48 -6.16 -11.70
N MET A 21 9.45 -5.57 -11.12
CA MET A 21 9.55 -4.78 -9.90
C MET A 21 9.09 -5.59 -8.69
N GLY A 22 10.00 -5.78 -7.73
CA GLY A 22 9.74 -6.60 -6.56
C GLY A 22 9.96 -8.10 -6.78
N PRO A 23 9.71 -8.93 -5.75
CA PRO A 23 9.13 -8.55 -4.46
C PRO A 23 10.02 -7.66 -3.59
N GLN A 24 11.34 -7.73 -3.72
CA GLN A 24 12.25 -6.85 -2.99
C GLN A 24 12.62 -5.64 -3.84
N HIS A 25 11.95 -4.51 -3.56
CA HIS A 25 12.22 -3.23 -4.22
C HIS A 25 11.74 -2.10 -3.30
N PRO A 26 12.46 -0.97 -3.21
CA PRO A 26 12.04 0.16 -2.36
C PRO A 26 10.63 0.66 -2.63
N SER A 27 10.20 0.68 -3.90
CA SER A 27 8.88 1.15 -4.33
C SER A 27 7.74 0.15 -4.08
N THR A 28 8.03 -1.08 -3.62
CA THR A 28 7.03 -2.15 -3.49
C THR A 28 6.60 -2.39 -2.04
N HIS A 29 6.90 -1.46 -1.13
CA HIS A 29 6.54 -1.54 0.30
C HIS A 29 6.86 -2.90 0.95
N GLY A 30 7.98 -3.51 0.54
CA GLY A 30 8.48 -4.77 1.08
C GLY A 30 8.41 -5.92 0.10
N VAL A 31 7.23 -6.44 -0.26
CA VAL A 31 7.10 -7.70 -1.01
C VAL A 31 6.05 -7.69 -2.13
N PHE A 32 5.61 -6.54 -2.57
CA PHE A 32 4.71 -6.46 -3.74
C PHE A 32 5.49 -6.69 -5.02
N ARG A 33 4.99 -7.55 -5.91
CA ARG A 33 5.59 -7.81 -7.22
C ARG A 33 4.70 -7.31 -8.35
N MET A 34 5.30 -6.56 -9.26
CA MET A 34 4.69 -6.15 -10.52
C MET A 34 5.57 -6.58 -11.69
N VAL A 35 4.96 -7.02 -12.77
CA VAL A 35 5.62 -7.19 -14.06
C VAL A 35 5.15 -6.06 -14.96
N LEU A 36 6.08 -5.27 -15.45
CA LEU A 36 5.83 -4.11 -16.29
C LEU A 36 6.33 -4.37 -17.70
N TRP A 37 5.54 -4.02 -18.70
CA TRP A 37 6.01 -3.85 -20.06
C TRP A 37 6.21 -2.36 -20.31
N VAL A 38 7.43 -1.98 -20.68
CA VAL A 38 7.81 -0.58 -20.86
C VAL A 38 8.39 -0.36 -22.26
N ASP A 39 7.99 0.75 -22.87
CA ASP A 39 8.57 1.29 -24.10
C ASP A 39 9.27 2.61 -23.73
N GLY A 40 10.59 2.53 -23.57
CA GLY A 40 11.37 3.61 -22.99
C GLY A 40 10.90 3.94 -21.57
N GLU A 41 10.40 5.15 -21.34
CA GLU A 41 9.85 5.58 -20.04
C GLU A 41 8.32 5.37 -19.93
N LYS A 42 7.67 4.91 -20.99
CA LYS A 42 6.22 4.71 -21.03
C LYS A 42 5.87 3.29 -20.58
N ILE A 43 4.98 3.18 -19.61
CA ILE A 43 4.40 1.89 -19.20
C ILE A 43 3.31 1.52 -20.22
N VAL A 44 3.47 0.36 -20.85
CA VAL A 44 2.53 -0.20 -21.83
C VAL A 44 1.51 -1.10 -21.16
N ASP A 45 1.99 -1.98 -20.27
CA ASP A 45 1.12 -2.91 -19.53
C ASP A 45 1.68 -3.22 -18.15
N VAL A 46 0.80 -3.60 -17.21
CA VAL A 46 1.13 -3.91 -15.80
C VAL A 46 0.38 -5.15 -15.35
N VAL A 47 1.12 -6.15 -14.91
CA VAL A 47 0.55 -7.35 -14.29
C VAL A 47 0.96 -7.43 -12.83
N PRO A 48 0.04 -7.14 -11.88
CA PRO A 48 0.29 -7.31 -10.46
C PRO A 48 0.25 -8.78 -10.06
N HIS A 49 1.24 -9.23 -9.30
CA HIS A 49 1.27 -10.55 -8.68
C HIS A 49 0.87 -10.45 -7.21
N ILE A 50 -0.38 -10.78 -6.93
CA ILE A 50 -0.96 -10.74 -5.58
C ILE A 50 -0.61 -12.02 -4.83
N GLY A 51 -0.46 -11.92 -3.51
CA GLY A 51 -0.27 -13.08 -2.63
C GLY A 51 1.00 -13.06 -1.79
N TYR A 52 2.02 -12.32 -2.16
CA TYR A 52 3.26 -12.24 -1.37
C TYR A 52 3.07 -11.67 0.04
N LEU A 53 2.05 -10.82 0.24
CA LEU A 53 1.66 -10.25 1.54
C LEU A 53 0.50 -11.00 2.20
N HIS A 54 0.04 -12.11 1.63
CA HIS A 54 -1.06 -12.87 2.20
C HIS A 54 -0.63 -13.56 3.49
N ARG A 55 -1.21 -13.16 4.61
CA ARG A 55 -0.89 -13.67 5.95
C ARG A 55 -2.01 -14.50 6.58
N GLY A 56 -3.12 -14.70 5.89
CA GLY A 56 -4.30 -15.38 6.41
C GLY A 56 -4.97 -14.62 7.57
N SER A 57 -4.92 -13.29 7.56
CA SER A 57 -5.43 -12.44 8.66
C SER A 57 -6.90 -12.70 8.97
N GLU A 58 -7.73 -12.92 7.97
CA GLU A 58 -9.15 -13.25 8.13
C GLU A 58 -9.31 -14.54 8.94
N LYS A 59 -8.53 -15.57 8.63
CA LYS A 59 -8.58 -16.86 9.34
C LYS A 59 -8.03 -16.75 10.75
N LEU A 60 -7.02 -15.94 10.97
CA LEU A 60 -6.50 -15.67 12.31
C LEU A 60 -7.54 -14.96 13.17
N CYS A 61 -8.29 -14.01 12.62
CA CYS A 61 -9.37 -13.30 13.34
C CYS A 61 -10.47 -14.25 13.85
N GLU A 62 -10.74 -15.34 13.16
CA GLU A 62 -11.75 -16.33 13.60
C GLU A 62 -11.34 -17.04 14.90
N GLY A 63 -10.05 -17.18 15.17
CA GLY A 63 -9.52 -17.86 16.35
C GLY A 63 -9.26 -16.95 17.56
N GLU A 64 -9.31 -15.65 17.37
CA GLU A 64 -8.90 -14.66 18.38
C GLU A 64 -10.11 -13.98 19.03
N GLN A 65 -9.90 -13.42 20.23
CA GLN A 65 -10.89 -12.57 20.87
C GLN A 65 -10.90 -11.17 20.24
N PHE A 66 -12.03 -10.48 20.30
CA PHE A 66 -12.19 -9.15 19.67
C PHE A 66 -11.10 -8.14 20.06
N ASN A 67 -10.65 -8.14 21.31
CA ASN A 67 -9.58 -7.25 21.77
C ASN A 67 -8.20 -7.63 21.22
N GLN A 68 -7.98 -8.89 20.85
CA GLN A 68 -6.71 -9.38 20.28
C GLN A 68 -6.63 -9.13 18.78
N VAL A 69 -7.78 -9.16 18.09
CA VAL A 69 -7.87 -8.90 16.64
C VAL A 69 -7.36 -7.50 16.26
N ILE A 70 -7.43 -6.51 17.15
CA ILE A 70 -6.90 -5.16 16.93
C ILE A 70 -5.45 -5.23 16.44
N THR A 71 -4.63 -6.10 17.02
CA THR A 71 -3.20 -6.24 16.64
C THR A 71 -2.98 -6.73 15.20
N LEU A 72 -3.98 -7.32 14.57
CA LEU A 72 -3.91 -7.73 13.17
C LEU A 72 -4.18 -6.54 12.23
N PHE A 73 -5.02 -5.60 12.66
CA PHE A 73 -5.32 -4.39 11.90
C PHE A 73 -4.15 -3.42 11.84
N ASP A 74 -3.27 -3.40 12.87
CA ASP A 74 -2.02 -2.63 12.88
C ASP A 74 -1.12 -2.93 11.69
N ARG A 75 -1.19 -4.14 11.16
CA ARG A 75 -0.29 -4.66 10.13
C ARG A 75 -0.82 -4.52 8.71
N MET A 76 -2.01 -3.95 8.52
CA MET A 76 -2.57 -3.72 7.19
C MET A 76 -1.94 -2.50 6.54
N ASP A 77 -2.26 -1.31 7.03
CA ASP A 77 -1.58 -0.08 6.69
C ASP A 77 -0.70 0.33 7.88
N TYR A 78 0.48 -0.25 7.96
CA TYR A 78 1.36 -0.15 9.13
C TYR A 78 1.95 1.25 9.36
N ILE A 79 1.74 2.20 8.44
CA ILE A 79 2.15 3.59 8.60
C ILE A 79 0.97 4.45 9.08
N ALA A 80 -0.27 4.07 8.77
CA ALA A 80 -1.50 4.76 9.17
C ALA A 80 -2.46 3.84 9.92
N ASN A 81 -1.93 3.02 10.82
CA ASN A 81 -2.63 1.94 11.54
C ASN A 81 -3.82 2.41 12.37
N PHE A 82 -3.75 3.58 13.01
CA PHE A 82 -4.87 4.11 13.81
C PHE A 82 -6.19 4.20 13.05
N ASN A 83 -6.15 4.47 11.74
CA ASN A 83 -7.36 4.51 10.94
C ASN A 83 -8.01 3.11 10.81
N ASN A 84 -7.19 2.07 10.63
CA ASN A 84 -7.67 0.69 10.54
C ASN A 84 -8.24 0.21 11.87
N GLU A 85 -7.53 0.46 12.96
CA GLU A 85 -7.97 0.13 14.31
C GLU A 85 -9.27 0.85 14.68
N HIS A 86 -9.38 2.13 14.34
CA HIS A 86 -10.58 2.93 14.62
C HIS A 86 -11.82 2.36 13.91
N ILE A 87 -11.69 1.98 12.63
CA ILE A 87 -12.79 1.36 11.88
C ILE A 87 -13.21 0.04 12.53
N TYR A 88 -12.24 -0.79 12.90
CA TYR A 88 -12.49 -2.05 13.58
C TYR A 88 -13.21 -1.84 14.92
N CYS A 89 -12.68 -0.96 15.78
CA CYS A 89 -13.29 -0.66 17.07
C CYS A 89 -14.73 -0.18 16.92
N ARG A 90 -15.01 0.72 15.98
CA ARG A 90 -16.36 1.19 15.71
C ARG A 90 -17.31 0.09 15.24
N ALA A 91 -16.80 -0.86 14.44
CA ALA A 91 -17.61 -2.00 14.01
C ALA A 91 -17.99 -2.90 15.19
N VAL A 92 -17.05 -3.19 16.09
CA VAL A 92 -17.28 -4.00 17.30
C VAL A 92 -18.21 -3.27 18.27
N GLU A 93 -17.98 -2.00 18.53
CA GLU A 93 -18.83 -1.15 19.40
C GLU A 93 -20.28 -1.12 18.90
N LYS A 94 -20.46 -0.96 17.59
CA LYS A 94 -21.79 -0.99 16.96
C LYS A 94 -22.44 -2.38 17.12
N LEU A 95 -21.68 -3.45 16.96
CA LEU A 95 -22.18 -4.82 17.15
C LEU A 95 -22.60 -5.09 18.58
N MET A 96 -21.86 -4.54 19.56
CA MET A 96 -22.13 -4.68 20.98
C MET A 96 -23.19 -3.70 21.49
N GLY A 97 -23.60 -2.72 20.69
CA GLY A 97 -24.52 -1.65 21.12
C GLY A 97 -23.93 -0.70 22.14
N LEU A 98 -22.60 -0.51 22.15
CA LEU A 98 -21.93 0.40 23.07
C LEU A 98 -22.04 1.85 22.59
N GLU A 99 -22.42 2.73 23.51
CA GLU A 99 -22.38 4.17 23.29
C GLU A 99 -21.05 4.73 23.79
N ILE A 100 -20.33 5.39 22.93
CA ILE A 100 -19.04 6.02 23.23
C ILE A 100 -19.26 7.51 23.51
N SER A 101 -18.55 8.05 24.50
CA SER A 101 -18.65 9.46 24.83
C SER A 101 -18.13 10.33 23.68
N GLU A 102 -18.76 11.47 23.46
CA GLU A 102 -18.37 12.45 22.44
C GLU A 102 -16.89 12.86 22.57
N ARG A 103 -16.42 13.05 23.80
CA ARG A 103 -15.00 13.34 24.07
C ARG A 103 -14.06 12.26 23.53
N SER A 104 -14.42 10.99 23.70
CA SER A 104 -13.60 9.86 23.19
C SER A 104 -13.57 9.83 21.68
N GLU A 105 -14.70 10.14 21.02
CA GLU A 105 -14.75 10.23 19.55
C GLU A 105 -13.83 11.33 19.03
N TYR A 106 -13.85 12.53 19.62
CA TYR A 106 -12.95 13.61 19.22
C TYR A 106 -11.47 13.23 19.42
N ILE A 107 -11.13 12.58 20.54
CA ILE A 107 -9.75 12.13 20.79
C ILE A 107 -9.31 11.12 19.71
N ARG A 108 -10.15 10.17 19.36
CA ARG A 108 -9.88 9.19 18.30
C ARG A 108 -9.62 9.87 16.95
N VAL A 109 -10.47 10.83 16.57
CA VAL A 109 -10.29 11.57 15.32
C VAL A 109 -8.98 12.35 15.34
N ILE A 110 -8.65 13.02 16.43
CA ILE A 110 -7.38 13.76 16.56
C ILE A 110 -6.18 12.81 16.37
N LEU A 111 -6.20 11.64 17.00
CA LEU A 111 -5.12 10.66 16.88
C LEU A 111 -5.02 10.09 15.46
N CYS A 112 -6.14 9.81 14.81
CA CYS A 112 -6.18 9.37 13.41
C CYS A 112 -5.57 10.42 12.47
N GLU A 113 -5.90 11.70 12.66
CA GLU A 113 -5.37 12.77 11.81
C GLU A 113 -3.89 13.05 12.07
N LEU A 114 -3.43 12.96 13.31
CA LEU A 114 -1.99 13.04 13.62
C LEU A 114 -1.22 11.88 12.98
N ASN A 115 -1.76 10.67 13.04
CA ASN A 115 -1.17 9.50 12.38
C ASN A 115 -1.17 9.66 10.85
N ARG A 116 -2.24 10.21 10.26
CA ARG A 116 -2.31 10.52 8.84
C ARG A 116 -1.22 11.54 8.42
N ILE A 117 -1.02 12.60 9.21
CA ILE A 117 0.05 13.58 8.96
C ILE A 117 1.41 12.89 8.97
N ALA A 118 1.69 12.04 9.95
CA ALA A 118 2.94 11.29 10.02
C ALA A 118 3.14 10.38 8.79
N SER A 119 2.10 9.70 8.35
CA SER A 119 2.10 8.86 7.14
C SER A 119 2.41 9.68 5.88
N HIS A 120 1.78 10.84 5.73
CA HIS A 120 2.02 11.72 4.59
C HIS A 120 3.44 12.31 4.60
N MET A 121 3.98 12.67 5.77
CA MET A 121 5.36 13.13 5.89
C MET A 121 6.36 12.05 5.47
N LEU A 122 6.12 10.79 5.87
CA LEU A 122 6.97 9.68 5.44
C LEU A 122 6.88 9.48 3.92
N PHE A 123 5.68 9.53 3.35
CA PHE A 123 5.51 9.41 1.90
C PHE A 123 6.31 10.46 1.15
N ILE A 124 6.20 11.73 1.53
CA ILE A 124 6.95 12.84 0.91
C ILE A 124 8.46 12.67 1.09
N ALA A 125 8.91 12.17 2.25
CA ALA A 125 10.33 11.99 2.53
C ALA A 125 10.97 10.83 1.74
N THR A 126 10.17 9.92 1.18
CA THR A 126 10.64 8.74 0.43
C THR A 126 10.47 8.88 -1.08
N MET A 127 9.87 9.94 -1.55
CA MET A 127 9.81 10.32 -2.97
C MET A 127 11.04 11.11 -3.39
#